data_c22b3c0947544e1f14038e8f97264c83
#
_entry.id   c22b3c0947544e1f14038e8f97264c83
#
_cell.length_a   1.000
_cell.length_b   1.000
_cell.length_c   1.000
_cell.angle_alpha   90.00
_cell.angle_beta   90.00
_cell.angle_gamma   90.00
#
_symmetry.space_group_name_H-M   'P 1'
#
loop_
_entity.id
_entity.type
_entity.pdbx_description
1 polymer ?
#
loop_
_entity_poly.entity_id
_entity_poly.type
_entity_poly.pdbx_seq_one_letter_code
_entity_poly.pdbx_strand_id
1 'polypeptide(L)'
;MKRIYSVLVENRSGVLCKIAGLFSRRCFNIDSLAVGETDSSDISCMTIVSSGDKNTIEQIEKQLNKKLDVIKVKTFDESEAVTRELMMLKVKYNKTTRHEIMEICDIMKAEIVDMSKTQLMIQICDVPERTRLLVNMLSGIAIVEVARTGTLALSKCSD
;
A
#
# COMPACT_ATOMS: atom_id res chain seq x y z
N MET A 1 -8.34 6.01 14.46
CA MET A 1 -8.23 4.56 14.19
C MET A 1 -7.93 4.39 12.71
N LYS A 2 -7.14 3.39 12.32
CA LYS A 2 -6.85 3.06 10.93
C LYS A 2 -7.69 1.85 10.51
N ARG A 3 -8.22 1.84 9.30
CA ARG A 3 -9.08 0.78 8.79
C ARG A 3 -8.72 0.46 7.34
N ILE A 4 -8.83 -0.81 7.00
CA ILE A 4 -8.56 -1.31 5.66
C ILE A 4 -9.89 -1.75 5.05
N TYR A 5 -10.16 -1.26 3.85
CA TYR A 5 -11.35 -1.62 3.07
C TYR A 5 -10.90 -2.37 1.82
N SER A 6 -11.38 -3.61 1.66
CA SER A 6 -11.27 -4.36 0.40
C SER A 6 -12.59 -4.23 -0.33
N VAL A 7 -12.56 -3.56 -1.46
CA VAL A 7 -13.76 -3.18 -2.23
C VAL A 7 -13.70 -3.86 -3.59
N LEU A 8 -14.58 -4.82 -3.84
CA LEU A 8 -14.77 -5.38 -5.17
C LEU A 8 -15.71 -4.48 -5.96
N VAL A 9 -15.28 -4.09 -7.14
CA VAL A 9 -16.01 -3.17 -8.01
C VAL A 9 -16.03 -3.69 -9.44
N GLU A 10 -17.02 -3.22 -10.22
CA GLU A 10 -17.00 -3.45 -11.68
C GLU A 10 -15.76 -2.78 -12.29
N ASN A 11 -15.04 -3.51 -13.14
CA ASN A 11 -13.87 -2.99 -13.84
C ASN A 11 -14.30 -2.17 -15.07
N ARG A 12 -14.79 -0.96 -14.83
CA ARG A 12 -15.24 -0.03 -15.88
C ARG A 12 -14.59 1.33 -15.74
N SER A 13 -14.45 2.02 -16.86
CA SER A 13 -13.96 3.40 -16.89
C SER A 13 -14.76 4.29 -15.93
N GLY A 14 -14.08 5.10 -15.14
CA GLY A 14 -14.67 6.07 -14.21
C GLY A 14 -15.05 5.52 -12.83
N VAL A 15 -15.01 4.21 -12.58
CA VAL A 15 -15.37 3.64 -11.26
C VAL A 15 -14.40 4.12 -10.19
N LEU A 16 -13.09 4.10 -10.45
CA LEU A 16 -12.09 4.65 -9.52
C LEU A 16 -12.36 6.13 -9.19
N CYS A 17 -12.70 6.94 -10.21
CA CYS A 17 -13.03 8.34 -10.01
C CYS A 17 -14.29 8.53 -9.14
N LYS A 18 -15.30 7.68 -9.30
CA LYS A 18 -16.50 7.72 -8.46
C LYS A 18 -16.21 7.38 -7.00
N ILE A 19 -15.34 6.38 -6.76
CA ILE A 19 -14.91 6.01 -5.41
C ILE A 19 -14.05 7.11 -4.79
N ALA A 20 -13.02 7.60 -5.49
CA ALA A 20 -12.19 8.70 -5.02
C ALA A 20 -13.01 9.97 -4.75
N GLY A 21 -13.97 10.29 -5.63
CA GLY A 21 -14.89 11.40 -5.48
C GLY A 21 -15.83 11.26 -4.26
N LEU A 22 -16.16 10.04 -3.83
CA LEU A 22 -16.90 9.81 -2.59
C LEU A 22 -16.09 10.26 -1.38
N PHE A 23 -14.81 9.87 -1.31
CA PHE A 23 -13.89 10.28 -0.24
C PHE A 23 -13.69 11.79 -0.24
N SER A 24 -13.41 12.38 -1.40
CA SER A 24 -13.17 13.82 -1.56
C SER A 24 -14.36 14.67 -1.09
N ARG A 25 -15.58 14.36 -1.55
CA ARG A 25 -16.80 15.13 -1.18
C ARG A 25 -17.12 15.10 0.31
N ARG A 26 -16.59 14.14 1.07
CA ARG A 26 -16.83 13.98 2.51
C ARG A 26 -15.62 14.31 3.35
N CYS A 27 -14.56 14.83 2.72
CA CYS A 27 -13.28 15.14 3.38
C CYS A 27 -12.66 13.91 4.11
N PHE A 28 -12.90 12.70 3.59
CA PHE A 28 -12.23 11.50 4.08
C PHE A 28 -10.85 11.40 3.42
N ASN A 29 -9.82 11.15 4.20
CA ASN A 29 -8.48 10.94 3.66
C ASN A 29 -8.30 9.50 3.18
N ILE A 30 -7.58 9.32 2.07
CA ILE A 30 -7.08 8.04 1.60
C ILE A 30 -5.58 7.99 1.92
N ASP A 31 -5.21 7.17 2.90
CA ASP A 31 -3.81 7.02 3.31
C ASP A 31 -3.03 6.13 2.33
N SER A 32 -3.72 5.14 1.75
CA SER A 32 -3.16 4.22 0.75
C SER A 32 -4.27 3.69 -0.15
N LEU A 33 -3.95 3.51 -1.43
CA LEU A 33 -4.84 2.95 -2.44
C LEU A 33 -4.06 2.04 -3.37
N ALA A 34 -4.50 0.78 -3.46
CA ALA A 34 -4.04 -0.18 -4.45
C ALA A 34 -5.24 -0.71 -5.24
N VAL A 35 -5.11 -0.84 -6.54
CA VAL A 35 -6.18 -1.31 -7.42
C VAL A 35 -5.60 -2.31 -8.42
N GLY A 36 -6.29 -3.41 -8.63
CA GLY A 36 -5.93 -4.39 -9.64
C GLY A 36 -7.14 -5.23 -10.06
N GLU A 37 -7.04 -5.84 -11.23
CA GLU A 37 -8.01 -6.82 -11.69
C GLU A 37 -7.96 -8.06 -10.77
N THR A 38 -9.09 -8.75 -10.66
CA THR A 38 -9.17 -10.06 -10.00
C THR A 38 -8.87 -11.16 -11.02
N ASP A 39 -9.20 -12.40 -10.72
CA ASP A 39 -9.24 -13.52 -11.67
C ASP A 39 -10.27 -13.31 -12.81
N SER A 40 -11.23 -12.41 -12.61
CA SER A 40 -12.14 -11.92 -13.63
C SER A 40 -11.74 -10.53 -14.10
N SER A 41 -11.55 -10.34 -15.40
CA SER A 41 -11.24 -9.05 -16.02
C SER A 41 -12.35 -7.99 -15.85
N ASP A 42 -13.58 -8.44 -15.57
CA ASP A 42 -14.74 -7.56 -15.37
C ASP A 42 -14.83 -7.00 -13.93
N ILE A 43 -13.99 -7.51 -13.02
CA ILE A 43 -14.00 -7.15 -11.60
C ILE A 43 -12.62 -6.70 -11.16
N SER A 44 -12.54 -5.54 -10.53
CA SER A 44 -11.34 -5.03 -9.85
C SER A 44 -11.50 -5.09 -8.34
N CYS A 45 -10.39 -5.34 -7.66
CA CYS A 45 -10.27 -5.21 -6.21
C CYS A 45 -9.51 -3.94 -5.87
N MET A 46 -10.11 -3.09 -5.05
CA MET A 46 -9.49 -1.90 -4.49
C MET A 46 -9.20 -2.13 -3.01
N THR A 47 -7.95 -2.02 -2.61
CA THR A 47 -7.58 -1.96 -1.19
C THR A 47 -7.38 -0.50 -0.80
N ILE A 48 -8.25 0.03 0.05
CA ILE A 48 -8.24 1.42 0.52
C ILE A 48 -7.88 1.41 1.99
N VAL A 49 -6.90 2.19 2.38
CA VAL A 49 -6.57 2.44 3.79
C VAL A 49 -6.96 3.88 4.11
N SER A 50 -7.71 4.04 5.19
CA SER A 50 -8.15 5.36 5.67
C SER A 50 -8.08 5.41 7.19
N SER A 51 -7.76 6.58 7.71
CA SER A 51 -7.71 6.87 9.14
C SER A 51 -8.82 7.84 9.53
N GLY A 52 -9.42 7.63 10.69
CA GLY A 52 -10.47 8.49 11.20
C GLY A 52 -10.96 8.04 12.58
N ASP A 53 -11.96 8.75 13.09
CA ASP A 53 -12.72 8.32 14.25
C ASP A 53 -13.69 7.19 13.89
N LYS A 54 -14.36 6.60 14.87
CA LYS A 54 -15.30 5.51 14.67
C LYS A 54 -16.43 5.88 13.73
N ASN A 55 -16.96 7.10 13.84
CA ASN A 55 -18.06 7.57 13.01
C ASN A 55 -17.64 7.72 11.55
N THR A 56 -16.45 8.26 11.30
CA THR A 56 -15.87 8.39 9.95
C THR A 56 -15.71 7.00 9.30
N ILE A 57 -15.17 6.04 10.02
CA ILE A 57 -14.95 4.66 9.54
C ILE A 57 -16.29 4.01 9.14
N GLU A 58 -17.30 4.08 10.02
CA GLU A 58 -18.63 3.54 9.72
C GLU A 58 -19.31 4.26 8.54
N GLN A 59 -19.11 5.58 8.42
CA GLN A 59 -19.65 6.36 7.30
C GLN A 59 -18.98 5.94 5.97
N ILE A 60 -17.66 5.73 5.93
CA ILE A 60 -16.96 5.26 4.73
C ILE A 60 -17.58 3.96 4.25
N GLU A 61 -17.70 2.96 5.12
CA GLU A 61 -18.26 1.65 4.78
C GLU A 61 -19.70 1.75 4.25
N LYS A 62 -20.58 2.49 4.97
CA LYS A 62 -21.96 2.73 4.55
C LYS A 62 -22.06 3.39 3.18
N GLN A 63 -21.16 4.34 2.89
CA GLN A 63 -21.16 5.07 1.63
C GLN A 63 -20.60 4.27 0.48
N LEU A 64 -19.61 3.41 0.72
CA LEU A 64 -19.09 2.47 -0.28
C LEU A 64 -20.18 1.47 -0.69
N ASN A 65 -20.88 0.88 0.27
CA ASN A 65 -21.96 -0.07 0.03
C ASN A 65 -23.18 0.52 -0.73
N LYS A 66 -23.34 1.84 -0.75
CA LYS A 66 -24.42 2.52 -1.50
C LYS A 66 -24.08 2.73 -2.99
N LYS A 67 -22.86 2.44 -3.43
CA LYS A 67 -22.46 2.65 -4.82
C LYS A 67 -22.91 1.48 -5.69
N LEU A 68 -23.51 1.77 -6.82
CA LEU A 68 -24.00 0.76 -7.77
C LEU A 68 -22.85 -0.06 -8.37
N ASP A 69 -21.70 0.58 -8.61
CA ASP A 69 -20.52 -0.09 -9.17
C ASP A 69 -19.77 -0.95 -8.12
N VAL A 70 -20.16 -0.92 -6.83
CA VAL A 70 -19.56 -1.71 -5.75
C VAL A 70 -20.31 -3.02 -5.57
N ILE A 71 -19.60 -4.12 -5.77
CA ILE A 71 -20.12 -5.47 -5.64
C ILE A 71 -20.09 -5.95 -4.19
N LYS A 72 -18.97 -5.69 -3.50
CA LYS A 72 -18.76 -6.12 -2.11
C LYS A 72 -17.74 -5.23 -1.41
N VAL A 73 -18.00 -4.93 -0.15
CA VAL A 73 -17.05 -4.28 0.76
C VAL A 73 -16.74 -5.24 1.90
N LYS A 74 -15.45 -5.43 2.17
CA LYS A 74 -14.96 -6.07 3.40
C LYS A 74 -14.13 -5.06 4.15
N THR A 75 -14.30 -4.99 5.44
CA THR A 75 -13.58 -4.07 6.33
C THR A 75 -12.75 -4.88 7.31
N PHE A 76 -11.48 -4.52 7.48
CA PHE A 76 -10.56 -5.23 8.35
C PHE A 76 -9.88 -4.30 9.34
N ASP A 77 -9.65 -4.80 10.54
CA ASP A 77 -8.60 -4.33 11.42
C ASP A 77 -7.23 -4.89 10.98
N GLU A 78 -6.14 -4.24 11.35
CA GLU A 78 -4.78 -4.73 11.03
C GLU A 78 -4.52 -6.15 11.55
N SER A 79 -5.18 -6.56 12.64
CA SER A 79 -5.07 -7.90 13.23
C SER A 79 -5.79 -8.99 12.44
N GLU A 80 -6.81 -8.64 11.65
CA GLU A 80 -7.69 -9.57 10.93
C GLU A 80 -7.24 -9.85 9.50
N ALA A 81 -6.30 -9.06 9.00
CA ALA A 81 -5.81 -9.15 7.63
C ALA A 81 -4.32 -9.54 7.57
N VAL A 82 -3.94 -10.15 6.45
CA VAL A 82 -2.55 -10.22 6.00
C VAL A 82 -2.33 -9.07 5.04
N THR A 83 -1.38 -8.20 5.38
CA THR A 83 -1.05 -7.01 4.56
C THR A 83 0.31 -7.15 3.91
N ARG A 84 0.46 -6.60 2.72
CA ARG A 84 1.74 -6.49 2.01
C ARG A 84 1.80 -5.17 1.24
N GLU A 85 3.00 -4.63 1.14
CA GLU A 85 3.33 -3.48 0.31
C GLU A 85 4.64 -3.77 -0.42
N LEU A 86 4.70 -3.56 -1.72
CA LEU A 86 5.95 -3.52 -2.45
C LEU A 86 6.47 -2.07 -2.47
N MET A 87 7.70 -1.88 -2.06
CA MET A 87 8.39 -0.60 -2.12
C MET A 87 9.68 -0.73 -2.91
N MET A 88 9.93 0.23 -3.77
CA MET A 88 11.20 0.41 -4.50
C MET A 88 11.85 1.72 -4.07
N LEU A 89 13.13 1.66 -3.80
CA LEU A 89 13.96 2.77 -3.32
C LEU A 89 15.19 2.92 -4.23
N LYS A 90 15.45 4.12 -4.69
CA LYS A 90 16.72 4.47 -5.34
C LYS A 90 17.55 5.31 -4.37
N VAL A 91 18.75 4.86 -4.05
CA VAL A 91 19.65 5.52 -3.10
C VAL A 91 21.00 5.81 -3.74
N LYS A 92 21.63 6.92 -3.35
CA LYS A 92 23.04 7.19 -3.69
C LYS A 92 23.94 6.46 -2.72
N TYR A 93 25.05 5.92 -3.22
CA TYR A 93 26.05 5.31 -2.38
C TYR A 93 27.47 5.74 -2.77
N ASN A 94 28.39 5.57 -1.85
CA ASN A 94 29.83 5.71 -2.04
C ASN A 94 30.54 4.47 -1.47
N LYS A 95 31.85 4.44 -1.51
CA LYS A 95 32.63 3.29 -1.00
C LYS A 95 32.37 2.98 0.47
N THR A 96 32.08 3.98 1.29
CA THR A 96 31.85 3.84 2.73
C THR A 96 30.43 3.34 3.01
N THR A 97 29.41 3.94 2.39
CA THR A 97 28.00 3.61 2.63
C THR A 97 27.53 2.34 1.92
N ARG A 98 28.29 1.88 0.91
CA ARG A 98 27.93 0.66 0.17
C ARG A 98 27.76 -0.56 1.08
N HIS A 99 28.72 -0.78 1.97
CA HIS A 99 28.72 -1.94 2.87
C HIS A 99 27.56 -1.89 3.85
N GLU A 100 27.30 -0.72 4.42
CA GLU A 100 26.17 -0.46 5.30
C GLU A 100 24.82 -0.74 4.62
N ILE A 101 24.64 -0.27 3.37
CA ILE A 101 23.41 -0.53 2.61
C ILE A 101 23.21 -2.04 2.38
N MET A 102 24.27 -2.76 2.00
CA MET A 102 24.20 -4.19 1.77
C MET A 102 23.83 -4.95 3.05
N GLU A 103 24.41 -4.59 4.18
CA GLU A 103 24.09 -5.16 5.48
C GLU A 103 22.63 -4.90 5.88
N ILE A 104 22.14 -3.68 5.69
CA ILE A 104 20.72 -3.35 5.91
C ILE A 104 19.82 -4.19 5.01
N CYS A 105 20.15 -4.34 3.73
CA CYS A 105 19.37 -5.17 2.81
C CYS A 105 19.33 -6.62 3.27
N ASP A 106 20.43 -7.19 3.72
CA ASP A 106 20.51 -8.57 4.22
C ASP A 106 19.65 -8.78 5.48
N ILE A 107 19.70 -7.85 6.43
CA ILE A 107 18.90 -7.88 7.67
C ILE A 107 17.41 -7.76 7.35
N MET A 108 17.06 -6.85 6.45
CA MET A 108 15.67 -6.56 6.08
C MET A 108 15.10 -7.56 5.07
N LYS A 109 15.94 -8.42 4.48
CA LYS A 109 15.57 -9.30 3.36
C LYS A 109 15.08 -8.52 2.14
N ALA A 110 15.70 -7.34 1.93
CA ALA A 110 15.47 -6.52 0.77
C ALA A 110 16.43 -6.93 -0.37
N GLU A 111 15.99 -6.78 -1.60
CA GLU A 111 16.74 -7.18 -2.78
C GLU A 111 17.30 -5.97 -3.50
N ILE A 112 18.55 -6.06 -3.98
CA ILE A 112 19.12 -5.07 -4.88
C ILE A 112 18.77 -5.50 -6.31
N VAL A 113 17.92 -4.70 -6.97
CA VAL A 113 17.38 -5.04 -8.31
C VAL A 113 18.08 -4.31 -9.45
N ASP A 114 18.78 -3.22 -9.15
CA ASP A 114 19.61 -2.50 -10.13
C ASP A 114 20.75 -1.78 -9.42
N MET A 115 21.87 -1.60 -10.14
CA MET A 115 23.07 -0.97 -9.58
C MET A 115 23.86 -0.23 -10.68
N SER A 116 24.25 0.99 -10.37
CA SER A 116 25.20 1.79 -11.16
C SER A 116 26.45 2.08 -10.34
N LYS A 117 27.37 2.87 -10.87
CA LYS A 117 28.59 3.28 -10.14
C LYS A 117 28.32 4.13 -8.89
N THR A 118 27.17 4.80 -8.80
CA THR A 118 26.84 5.78 -7.76
C THR A 118 25.47 5.59 -7.12
N GLN A 119 24.65 4.68 -7.65
CA GLN A 119 23.28 4.48 -7.20
C GLN A 119 22.93 2.99 -7.12
N LEU A 120 22.11 2.65 -6.15
CA LEU A 120 21.50 1.33 -5.97
C LEU A 120 19.97 1.47 -6.01
N MET A 121 19.31 0.51 -6.62
CA MET A 121 17.86 0.35 -6.52
C MET A 121 17.55 -0.88 -5.67
N ILE A 122 16.78 -0.67 -4.61
CA ILE A 122 16.42 -1.68 -3.61
C ILE A 122 14.93 -1.91 -3.70
N GLN A 123 14.48 -3.16 -3.65
CA GLN A 123 13.07 -3.50 -3.48
C GLN A 123 12.85 -4.30 -2.21
N ILE A 124 11.68 -4.13 -1.61
CA ILE A 124 11.20 -4.92 -0.48
C ILE A 124 9.69 -5.14 -0.62
N CYS A 125 9.25 -6.38 -0.39
CA CYS A 125 7.83 -6.73 -0.27
C CYS A 125 7.57 -7.25 1.14
N ASP A 126 6.96 -6.42 1.99
CA ASP A 126 6.72 -6.77 3.40
C ASP A 126 5.49 -6.01 3.94
N VAL A 127 5.23 -6.14 5.24
CA VAL A 127 4.22 -5.32 5.92
C VAL A 127 4.61 -3.84 5.91
N PRO A 128 3.67 -2.89 5.89
CA PRO A 128 3.96 -1.46 5.81
C PRO A 128 4.90 -0.92 6.91
N GLU A 129 4.91 -1.56 8.09
CA GLU A 129 5.81 -1.20 9.20
C GLU A 129 7.27 -1.50 8.85
N ARG A 130 7.53 -2.65 8.22
CA ARG A 130 8.88 -3.04 7.83
C ARG A 130 9.39 -2.21 6.65
N THR A 131 8.52 -1.86 5.69
CA THR A 131 8.92 -0.96 4.60
C THR A 131 9.30 0.43 5.13
N ARG A 132 8.57 0.95 6.14
CA ARG A 132 8.94 2.19 6.84
C ARG A 132 10.24 2.05 7.63
N LEU A 133 10.45 0.91 8.30
CA LEU A 133 11.68 0.64 9.04
C LEU A 133 12.90 0.68 8.11
N LEU A 134 12.82 0.09 6.91
CA LEU A 134 13.91 0.15 5.93
C LEU A 134 14.28 1.60 5.58
N VAL A 135 13.29 2.47 5.34
CA VAL A 135 13.54 3.90 5.07
C VAL A 135 14.24 4.57 6.24
N ASN A 136 13.82 4.26 7.47
CA ASN A 136 14.43 4.82 8.67
C ASN A 136 15.89 4.33 8.88
N MET A 137 16.17 3.06 8.59
CA MET A 137 17.53 2.50 8.67
C MET A 137 18.46 3.12 7.63
N LEU A 138 17.92 3.54 6.48
CA LEU A 138 18.67 4.28 5.47
C LEU A 138 18.74 5.79 5.75
N SER A 139 18.34 6.25 6.95
CA SER A 139 18.46 7.65 7.34
C SER A 139 19.94 8.04 7.38
N GLY A 140 20.33 9.11 6.70
CA GLY A 140 21.72 9.51 6.48
C GLY A 140 22.28 9.12 5.10
N ILE A 141 21.61 8.22 4.39
CA ILE A 141 21.90 7.90 3.00
C ILE A 141 20.94 8.68 2.10
N ALA A 142 21.48 9.29 1.04
CA ALA A 142 20.66 10.11 0.15
C ALA A 142 19.68 9.26 -0.64
N ILE A 143 18.42 9.25 -0.25
CA ILE A 143 17.30 8.66 -1.02
C ILE A 143 16.99 9.60 -2.18
N VAL A 144 17.05 9.07 -3.40
CA VAL A 144 16.79 9.80 -4.64
C VAL A 144 15.33 9.74 -5.00
N GLU A 145 14.74 8.54 -4.89
CA GLU A 145 13.38 8.25 -5.36
C GLU A 145 12.79 7.10 -4.56
N VAL A 146 11.48 7.17 -4.34
CA VAL A 146 10.69 6.12 -3.67
C VAL A 146 9.42 5.89 -4.46
N ALA A 147 9.13 4.63 -4.76
CA ALA A 147 7.84 4.21 -5.31
C ALA A 147 7.23 3.12 -4.42
N ARG A 148 5.91 3.14 -4.25
CA ARG A 148 5.15 2.18 -3.44
C ARG A 148 3.88 1.77 -4.15
N THR A 149 3.48 0.51 -4.01
CA THR A 149 2.17 0.04 -4.51
C THR A 149 1.00 0.53 -3.67
N GLY A 150 1.26 0.92 -2.43
CA GLY A 150 0.22 0.97 -1.41
C GLY A 150 -0.03 -0.42 -0.79
N THR A 151 -0.85 -0.44 0.25
CA THR A 151 -1.13 -1.66 1.02
C THR A 151 -2.11 -2.56 0.28
N LEU A 152 -1.73 -3.80 0.01
CA LEU A 152 -2.62 -4.90 -0.33
C LEU A 152 -3.04 -5.61 0.95
N ALA A 153 -4.29 -6.08 1.02
CA ALA A 153 -4.80 -6.79 2.18
C ALA A 153 -5.80 -7.89 1.79
N LEU A 154 -5.66 -9.04 2.42
CA LEU A 154 -6.64 -10.12 2.39
C LEU A 154 -6.96 -10.55 3.82
N SER A 155 -8.21 -11.02 4.05
CA SER A 155 -8.56 -11.66 5.32
C SER A 155 -7.63 -12.83 5.60
N LYS A 156 -7.30 -13.04 6.87
CA LYS A 156 -6.63 -14.28 7.29
C LYS A 156 -7.49 -15.48 6.92
N CYS A 157 -6.83 -16.60 6.65
CA CYS A 157 -7.54 -17.87 6.48
C CYS A 157 -8.22 -18.21 7.81
N SER A 158 -9.48 -18.60 7.74
CA SER A 158 -10.25 -19.17 8.87
C SER A 158 -10.79 -20.52 8.42
N ASP A 159 -10.79 -21.46 9.30
CA ASP A 159 -11.43 -22.78 9.10
C ASP A 159 -12.95 -22.64 9.03
#